data_a3a6e0909438f9f977d184691d8d9a8f
#
_entry.id   a3a6e0909438f9f977d184691d8d9a8f
#
_cell.length_a   1.000
_cell.length_b   1.000
_cell.length_c   1.000
_cell.angle_alpha   90.00
_cell.angle_beta   90.00
_cell.angle_gamma   90.00
#
_symmetry.space_group_name_H-M   'P 1'
#
loop_
_entity.id
_entity.type
_entity.pdbx_description
1 polymer ?
#
loop_
_entity_poly.entity_id
_entity_poly.type
_entity_poly.pdbx_seq_one_letter_code
_entity_poly.pdbx_strand_id
1 'polypeptide(L)'
;MTAASTQRAAEHSAPMDANSPAREETGRGAAALAALCADTSDYRRAATDLEYFGKCYLPHYFSLPAPPFHRELDALWRSRVMDGADPVRDAARILSKTGTRTAVAAPRGHAKSTVMSLKNALHAALYGYKRYILLVSDTETQAVGFLDAIKSELEENSRILRDFGEQPGKKTWKTSSILLANGCRIDAVGSGQKLRGRRNHERRPDLILCDDIENDEGVRTAEQRDKLAAWFYKAVCKSGDRYTDILMIGTVLHHDALLARVLKNPGFQSRTYRAILSDSTSPLWDDWERLYTGLADPKRERTAHAFFYRHRKEMLTGARVLWPEKLSYYDLRVMRLAEGESAFQSEMLNQPVNPDDCLFSPQWFRFYNPAELDFRAPRFRFYGYCDPSLGKSAQSDYSAIVTLAVDGDSGTAYVYDADLSRRHPDRIISDILEKERLLRRETGRGYTLFGAETNQFQWFLKEQLARESAKAGLYLPIQGVRATEDKTLRVESLQPDIRNGYILFRRDQTLLLQQLSEFPMGAHDDGPDALEGARTLARKGSAPLNLAGLHL
;
A
#
# COMPACT_ATOMS: atom_id res chain seq x y z
N MET A 1 4.32 -52.37 -12.29
CA MET A 1 4.65 -52.56 -10.87
C MET A 1 4.92 -51.18 -10.35
N THR A 2 4.06 -50.56 -9.76
CA THR A 2 3.27 -50.36 -8.54
C THR A 2 3.53 -48.91 -8.13
N ALA A 3 2.62 -47.97 -8.34
CA ALA A 3 1.51 -47.53 -7.51
C ALA A 3 1.85 -47.57 -6.00
N ALA A 4 2.07 -46.38 -5.42
CA ALA A 4 1.65 -45.95 -4.09
C ALA A 4 2.53 -44.79 -3.59
N SER A 5 1.99 -43.58 -3.62
CA SER A 5 2.10 -42.56 -2.53
C SER A 5 1.49 -41.23 -2.95
N THR A 6 0.18 -41.28 -3.19
CA THR A 6 -0.64 -40.05 -3.26
C THR A 6 -1.80 -40.23 -2.32
N GLN A 7 -1.57 -40.02 -1.03
CA GLN A 7 -2.62 -39.87 -0.02
C GLN A 7 -1.98 -39.45 1.30
N ARG A 8 -1.92 -38.13 1.52
CA ARG A 8 -1.91 -37.45 2.84
C ARG A 8 -1.72 -35.93 2.66
N ALA A 9 -2.79 -35.29 2.23
CA ALA A 9 -2.96 -33.85 2.43
C ALA A 9 -4.46 -33.51 2.24
N ALA A 10 -5.31 -34.14 3.04
CA ALA A 10 -6.70 -33.74 3.19
C ALA A 10 -7.16 -34.29 4.53
N GLU A 11 -7.01 -33.46 5.56
CA GLU A 11 -7.73 -33.54 6.82
C GLU A 11 -7.11 -32.50 7.77
N HIS A 12 -7.75 -31.33 7.84
CA HIS A 12 -7.96 -30.48 9.01
C HIS A 12 -8.41 -29.07 8.56
N SER A 13 -9.52 -29.03 7.83
CA SER A 13 -10.40 -27.86 7.84
C SER A 13 -11.61 -28.23 8.71
N ALA A 14 -11.58 -27.81 9.96
CA ALA A 14 -12.77 -27.84 10.79
C ALA A 14 -13.85 -26.96 10.12
N PRO A 15 -15.12 -27.38 10.09
CA PRO A 15 -16.20 -26.58 9.55
C PRO A 15 -16.33 -25.32 10.39
N MET A 16 -16.17 -24.15 9.77
CA MET A 16 -16.55 -22.89 10.37
C MET A 16 -18.06 -22.93 10.62
N ASP A 17 -18.44 -22.67 11.85
CA ASP A 17 -19.83 -22.60 12.30
C ASP A 17 -20.70 -21.80 11.33
N ALA A 18 -21.71 -22.44 10.78
CA ALA A 18 -22.66 -21.90 9.81
C ALA A 18 -23.64 -20.88 10.43
N ASN A 19 -23.52 -20.61 11.73
CA ASN A 19 -24.40 -19.73 12.50
C ASN A 19 -23.65 -18.52 13.06
N SER A 20 -23.05 -17.70 12.20
CA SER A 20 -22.64 -16.36 12.59
C SER A 20 -23.79 -15.37 12.32
N PRO A 21 -24.22 -14.57 13.30
CA PRO A 21 -25.33 -13.61 13.11
C PRO A 21 -25.08 -12.62 11.96
N ALA A 22 -23.84 -12.39 11.56
CA ALA A 22 -23.49 -11.55 10.42
C ALA A 22 -23.89 -12.16 9.05
N ARG A 23 -24.02 -13.49 8.94
CA ARG A 23 -24.51 -14.14 7.70
C ARG A 23 -26.02 -14.14 7.57
N GLU A 24 -26.75 -14.17 8.70
CA GLU A 24 -28.21 -14.04 8.67
C GLU A 24 -28.66 -12.61 8.35
N GLU A 25 -27.96 -11.59 8.85
CA GLU A 25 -28.25 -10.20 8.51
C GLU A 25 -27.94 -9.86 7.04
N THR A 26 -26.85 -10.40 6.47
CA THR A 26 -26.54 -10.19 5.04
C THR A 26 -27.53 -10.92 4.13
N GLY A 27 -27.99 -12.10 4.50
CA GLY A 27 -29.02 -12.85 3.76
C GLY A 27 -30.39 -12.17 3.82
N ARG A 28 -30.79 -11.63 4.97
CA ARG A 28 -32.03 -10.86 5.13
C ARG A 28 -31.98 -9.51 4.41
N GLY A 29 -30.84 -8.83 4.41
CA GLY A 29 -30.62 -7.59 3.66
C GLY A 29 -30.74 -7.78 2.14
N ALA A 30 -30.17 -8.84 1.59
CA ALA A 30 -30.24 -9.18 0.17
C ALA A 30 -31.67 -9.60 -0.24
N ALA A 31 -32.37 -10.37 0.59
CA ALA A 31 -33.77 -10.76 0.34
C ALA A 31 -34.74 -9.59 0.46
N ALA A 32 -34.53 -8.68 1.41
CA ALA A 32 -35.34 -7.46 1.55
C ALA A 32 -35.09 -6.47 0.39
N LEU A 33 -33.87 -6.34 -0.10
CA LEU A 33 -33.57 -5.57 -1.32
C LEU A 33 -34.19 -6.21 -2.58
N ALA A 34 -34.19 -7.54 -2.66
CA ALA A 34 -34.81 -8.26 -3.78
C ALA A 34 -36.33 -8.06 -3.84
N ALA A 35 -36.98 -7.90 -2.69
CA ALA A 35 -38.42 -7.61 -2.60
C ALA A 35 -38.81 -6.15 -2.97
N LEU A 36 -37.86 -5.21 -2.83
CA LEU A 36 -38.09 -3.79 -3.17
C LEU A 36 -38.03 -3.48 -4.68
N CYS A 37 -37.50 -4.41 -5.48
CA CYS A 37 -37.25 -4.22 -6.91
C CYS A 37 -38.37 -4.76 -7.84
N ALA A 38 -39.59 -4.86 -7.39
CA ALA A 38 -40.65 -5.48 -8.18
C ALA A 38 -41.53 -4.50 -9.02
N ASP A 39 -41.20 -3.20 -9.03
CA ASP A 39 -42.06 -2.17 -9.64
C ASP A 39 -41.37 -1.42 -10.79
N THR A 40 -42.15 -1.01 -11.81
CA THR A 40 -41.68 -0.22 -12.98
C THR A 40 -41.06 1.14 -12.59
N SER A 41 -41.27 1.61 -11.36
CA SER A 41 -40.58 2.75 -10.75
C SER A 41 -39.06 2.54 -10.65
N ASP A 42 -38.59 1.30 -10.50
CA ASP A 42 -37.19 0.94 -10.33
C ASP A 42 -36.37 1.27 -11.57
N TYR A 43 -36.88 0.99 -12.78
CA TYR A 43 -36.24 1.35 -14.03
C TYR A 43 -35.95 2.86 -14.11
N ARG A 44 -36.94 3.70 -13.76
CA ARG A 44 -36.80 5.17 -13.80
C ARG A 44 -35.83 5.69 -12.77
N ARG A 45 -35.86 5.13 -11.56
CA ARG A 45 -34.95 5.51 -10.48
C ARG A 45 -33.52 5.12 -10.82
N ALA A 46 -33.32 3.90 -11.26
CA ALA A 46 -32.01 3.37 -11.62
C ALA A 46 -31.35 4.13 -12.79
N ALA A 47 -32.14 4.78 -13.66
CA ALA A 47 -31.60 5.58 -14.76
C ALA A 47 -30.66 6.70 -14.29
N THR A 48 -30.90 7.28 -13.12
CA THR A 48 -30.11 8.40 -12.59
C THR A 48 -29.41 8.09 -11.26
N ASP A 49 -29.79 7.02 -10.56
CA ASP A 49 -29.21 6.57 -9.29
C ASP A 49 -28.37 5.32 -9.50
N LEU A 50 -27.04 5.51 -9.66
CA LEU A 50 -26.09 4.44 -9.94
C LEU A 50 -25.92 3.47 -8.75
N GLU A 51 -26.03 3.95 -7.51
CA GLU A 51 -26.02 3.06 -6.34
C GLU A 51 -27.23 2.15 -6.35
N TYR A 52 -28.40 2.72 -6.65
CA TYR A 52 -29.64 1.96 -6.78
C TYR A 52 -29.58 0.98 -7.96
N PHE A 53 -29.04 1.38 -9.11
CA PHE A 53 -28.83 0.48 -10.25
C PHE A 53 -27.99 -0.74 -9.84
N GLY A 54 -26.86 -0.53 -9.15
CA GLY A 54 -26.03 -1.62 -8.66
C GLY A 54 -26.76 -2.57 -7.72
N LYS A 55 -27.51 -2.05 -6.77
CA LYS A 55 -28.29 -2.86 -5.82
C LYS A 55 -29.46 -3.59 -6.46
N CYS A 56 -30.11 -2.97 -7.44
CA CYS A 56 -31.28 -3.49 -8.10
C CYS A 56 -30.94 -4.56 -9.15
N TYR A 57 -30.02 -4.25 -10.06
CA TYR A 57 -29.71 -5.14 -11.19
C TYR A 57 -28.51 -6.06 -10.92
N LEU A 58 -27.58 -5.67 -10.07
CA LEU A 58 -26.31 -6.38 -9.83
C LEU A 58 -26.08 -6.72 -8.34
N PRO A 59 -27.12 -7.21 -7.59
CA PRO A 59 -27.01 -7.44 -6.14
C PRO A 59 -25.91 -8.45 -5.77
N HIS A 60 -25.56 -9.36 -6.64
CA HIS A 60 -24.51 -10.35 -6.45
C HIS A 60 -23.11 -9.74 -6.44
N TYR A 61 -22.87 -8.60 -7.11
CA TYR A 61 -21.62 -7.83 -7.00
C TYR A 61 -21.65 -6.85 -5.83
N PHE A 62 -22.82 -6.34 -5.44
CA PHE A 62 -22.99 -5.28 -4.44
C PHE A 62 -23.68 -5.78 -3.17
N SER A 63 -23.21 -6.92 -2.64
CA SER A 63 -23.71 -7.55 -1.42
C SER A 63 -23.31 -6.80 -0.14
N LEU A 64 -22.19 -6.09 -0.15
CA LEU A 64 -21.73 -5.27 0.98
C LEU A 64 -22.29 -3.83 0.89
N PRO A 65 -22.43 -3.13 2.02
CA PRO A 65 -22.76 -1.71 2.02
C PRO A 65 -21.75 -0.92 1.17
N ALA A 66 -22.24 0.00 0.34
CA ALA A 66 -21.40 0.85 -0.47
C ALA A 66 -20.65 1.86 0.42
N PRO A 67 -19.32 1.86 0.43
CA PRO A 67 -18.56 2.84 1.19
C PRO A 67 -18.70 4.24 0.57
N PRO A 68 -18.42 5.32 1.33
CA PRO A 68 -18.56 6.69 0.84
C PRO A 68 -17.84 6.94 -0.49
N PHE A 69 -16.64 6.38 -0.68
CA PHE A 69 -15.88 6.60 -1.91
C PHE A 69 -16.53 6.00 -3.16
N HIS A 70 -17.32 4.90 -3.07
CA HIS A 70 -18.09 4.40 -4.21
C HIS A 70 -19.15 5.40 -4.64
N ARG A 71 -19.79 6.08 -3.68
CA ARG A 71 -20.75 7.16 -3.97
C ARG A 71 -20.06 8.37 -4.61
N GLU A 72 -18.84 8.67 -4.19
CA GLU A 72 -18.02 9.69 -4.83
C GLU A 72 -17.65 9.33 -6.27
N LEU A 73 -17.30 8.05 -6.54
CA LEU A 73 -17.07 7.54 -7.90
C LEU A 73 -18.35 7.66 -8.76
N ASP A 74 -19.50 7.29 -8.21
CA ASP A 74 -20.79 7.43 -8.90
C ASP A 74 -21.15 8.91 -9.15
N ALA A 75 -20.88 9.79 -8.19
CA ALA A 75 -21.07 11.23 -8.36
C ALA A 75 -20.14 11.80 -9.45
N LEU A 76 -18.89 11.34 -9.48
CA LEU A 76 -17.91 11.69 -10.51
C LEU A 76 -18.41 11.23 -11.90
N TRP A 77 -18.88 9.99 -11.99
CA TRP A 77 -19.43 9.45 -13.22
C TRP A 77 -20.66 10.26 -13.69
N ARG A 78 -21.60 10.53 -12.79
CA ARG A 78 -22.80 11.32 -13.12
C ARG A 78 -22.45 12.71 -13.66
N SER A 79 -21.48 13.37 -13.04
CA SER A 79 -21.09 14.72 -13.47
C SER A 79 -20.29 14.75 -14.77
N ARG A 80 -19.55 13.69 -15.10
CA ARG A 80 -18.62 13.66 -16.22
C ARG A 80 -19.17 12.90 -17.43
N VAL A 81 -19.74 11.73 -17.20
CA VAL A 81 -20.19 10.83 -18.27
C VAL A 81 -21.66 11.05 -18.61
N MET A 82 -22.51 11.21 -17.61
CA MET A 82 -23.96 11.37 -17.82
C MET A 82 -24.35 12.83 -18.09
N ASP A 83 -23.67 13.80 -17.51
CA ASP A 83 -23.87 15.25 -17.68
C ASP A 83 -25.32 15.73 -17.53
N GLY A 84 -26.11 15.03 -16.70
CA GLY A 84 -27.52 15.32 -16.46
C GLY A 84 -28.42 15.24 -17.71
N ALA A 85 -27.92 14.66 -18.81
CA ALA A 85 -28.66 14.58 -20.06
C ALA A 85 -29.68 13.42 -20.05
N ASP A 86 -30.87 13.66 -20.58
CA ASP A 86 -31.81 12.60 -20.96
C ASP A 86 -31.33 11.98 -22.29
N PRO A 87 -30.93 10.69 -22.33
CA PRO A 87 -30.35 10.09 -23.52
C PRO A 87 -31.32 10.02 -24.72
N VAL A 88 -32.61 10.10 -24.46
CA VAL A 88 -33.66 10.04 -25.49
C VAL A 88 -33.96 11.44 -26.04
N ARG A 89 -34.03 12.45 -25.13
CA ARG A 89 -34.42 13.82 -25.53
C ARG A 89 -33.26 14.67 -25.98
N ASP A 90 -32.04 14.38 -25.53
CA ASP A 90 -30.87 15.22 -25.69
C ASP A 90 -29.80 14.63 -26.64
N ALA A 91 -30.16 13.75 -27.57
CA ALA A 91 -29.21 13.12 -28.50
C ALA A 91 -28.31 14.14 -29.25
N ALA A 92 -28.89 15.28 -29.66
CA ALA A 92 -28.14 16.38 -30.29
C ALA A 92 -27.20 17.10 -29.30
N ARG A 93 -27.56 17.20 -28.02
CA ARG A 93 -26.74 17.80 -26.98
C ARG A 93 -25.51 16.95 -26.67
N ILE A 94 -25.64 15.61 -26.68
CA ILE A 94 -24.50 14.70 -26.49
C ILE A 94 -23.40 14.95 -27.53
N LEU A 95 -23.77 15.23 -28.79
CA LEU A 95 -22.83 15.52 -29.86
C LEU A 95 -22.18 16.92 -29.77
N SER A 96 -22.80 17.86 -29.06
CA SER A 96 -22.26 19.21 -28.85
C SER A 96 -21.39 19.31 -27.56
N LYS A 97 -21.42 18.32 -26.72
CA LYS A 97 -20.70 18.27 -25.44
C LYS A 97 -19.19 18.24 -25.68
N THR A 98 -18.43 18.96 -24.87
CA THR A 98 -16.98 18.79 -24.77
C THR A 98 -16.67 17.59 -23.86
N GLY A 99 -15.94 16.62 -24.37
CA GLY A 99 -15.53 15.45 -23.63
C GLY A 99 -14.68 15.80 -22.39
N THR A 100 -14.79 15.00 -21.37
CA THR A 100 -14.08 15.17 -20.10
C THR A 100 -12.92 14.18 -19.99
N ARG A 101 -11.93 14.52 -19.16
CA ARG A 101 -10.81 13.64 -18.84
C ARG A 101 -10.72 13.49 -17.34
N THR A 102 -10.72 12.26 -16.87
CA THR A 102 -10.74 11.94 -15.44
C THR A 102 -9.72 10.84 -15.14
N ALA A 103 -9.00 10.98 -14.03
CA ALA A 103 -8.06 9.99 -13.53
C ALA A 103 -8.38 9.66 -12.06
N VAL A 104 -8.44 8.37 -11.75
CA VAL A 104 -8.74 7.87 -10.42
C VAL A 104 -7.72 6.82 -10.03
N ALA A 105 -6.99 7.07 -8.94
CA ALA A 105 -6.23 6.04 -8.26
C ALA A 105 -7.02 5.53 -7.05
N ALA A 106 -7.20 4.22 -6.94
CA ALA A 106 -7.86 3.61 -5.80
C ALA A 106 -7.18 2.27 -5.43
N PRO A 107 -7.19 1.89 -4.14
CA PRO A 107 -6.49 0.70 -3.66
C PRO A 107 -6.95 -0.58 -4.38
N ARG A 108 -6.02 -1.55 -4.49
CA ARG A 108 -6.36 -2.87 -5.00
C ARG A 108 -7.43 -3.52 -4.12
N GLY A 109 -8.31 -4.32 -4.73
CA GLY A 109 -9.36 -5.03 -4.00
C GLY A 109 -10.53 -4.16 -3.51
N HIS A 110 -10.55 -2.84 -3.75
CA HIS A 110 -11.63 -1.94 -3.32
C HIS A 110 -12.75 -1.77 -4.37
N ALA A 111 -12.92 -2.74 -5.25
CA ALA A 111 -14.00 -2.82 -6.25
C ALA A 111 -14.08 -1.64 -7.24
N LYS A 112 -12.97 -0.91 -7.46
CA LYS A 112 -12.91 0.20 -8.42
C LYS A 112 -13.41 -0.20 -9.82
N SER A 113 -12.90 -1.32 -10.33
CA SER A 113 -13.27 -1.86 -11.66
C SER A 113 -14.72 -2.34 -11.70
N THR A 114 -15.20 -3.01 -10.64
CA THR A 114 -16.60 -3.44 -10.52
C THR A 114 -17.57 -2.24 -10.57
N VAL A 115 -17.21 -1.13 -9.92
CA VAL A 115 -18.04 0.09 -9.94
C VAL A 115 -17.98 0.77 -11.31
N MET A 116 -16.77 1.00 -11.85
CA MET A 116 -16.58 1.87 -13.01
C MET A 116 -16.67 1.11 -14.33
N SER A 117 -15.94 -0.02 -14.45
CA SER A 117 -15.79 -0.73 -15.72
C SER A 117 -16.87 -1.79 -15.95
N LEU A 118 -17.52 -2.28 -14.89
CA LEU A 118 -18.66 -3.17 -15.02
C LEU A 118 -19.98 -2.41 -14.83
N LYS A 119 -20.32 -1.99 -13.61
CA LYS A 119 -21.63 -1.40 -13.26
C LYS A 119 -21.94 -0.15 -14.09
N ASN A 120 -21.02 0.84 -14.04
CA ASN A 120 -21.28 2.13 -14.66
C ASN A 120 -21.20 2.07 -16.19
N ALA A 121 -20.32 1.22 -16.75
CA ALA A 121 -20.25 0.97 -18.19
C ALA A 121 -21.52 0.28 -18.70
N LEU A 122 -22.00 -0.77 -18.02
CA LEU A 122 -23.25 -1.47 -18.32
C LEU A 122 -24.45 -0.52 -18.23
N HIS A 123 -24.53 0.28 -17.15
CA HIS A 123 -25.56 1.30 -16.99
C HIS A 123 -25.58 2.29 -18.17
N ALA A 124 -24.41 2.85 -18.54
CA ALA A 124 -24.32 3.80 -19.63
C ALA A 124 -24.72 3.19 -20.98
N ALA A 125 -24.42 1.91 -21.20
CA ALA A 125 -24.79 1.18 -22.39
C ALA A 125 -26.31 0.92 -22.45
N LEU A 126 -26.90 0.41 -21.37
CA LEU A 126 -28.32 0.05 -21.29
C LEU A 126 -29.22 1.27 -21.43
N TYR A 127 -28.94 2.33 -20.69
CA TYR A 127 -29.73 3.58 -20.75
C TYR A 127 -29.35 4.48 -21.93
N GLY A 128 -28.35 4.09 -22.75
CA GLY A 128 -27.97 4.82 -23.94
C GLY A 128 -27.27 6.16 -23.68
N TYR A 129 -26.70 6.37 -22.49
CA TYR A 129 -25.83 7.53 -22.20
C TYR A 129 -24.60 7.56 -23.07
N LYS A 130 -24.13 6.39 -23.52
CA LYS A 130 -23.02 6.22 -24.45
C LYS A 130 -23.41 5.31 -25.60
N ARG A 131 -22.87 5.60 -26.78
CA ARG A 131 -23.14 4.85 -28.00
C ARG A 131 -21.99 4.00 -28.48
N TYR A 132 -20.78 4.33 -28.05
CA TYR A 132 -19.61 3.53 -28.33
C TYR A 132 -18.59 3.59 -27.17
N ILE A 133 -18.57 2.53 -26.38
CA ILE A 133 -17.69 2.37 -25.23
C ILE A 133 -16.47 1.56 -25.65
N LEU A 134 -15.27 2.04 -25.30
CA LEU A 134 -14.02 1.32 -25.46
C LEU A 134 -13.47 0.97 -24.07
N LEU A 135 -13.41 -0.33 -23.76
CA LEU A 135 -12.78 -0.86 -22.56
C LEU A 135 -11.32 -1.17 -22.88
N VAL A 136 -10.41 -0.56 -22.14
CA VAL A 136 -8.96 -0.72 -22.32
C VAL A 136 -8.36 -1.20 -21.01
N SER A 137 -7.63 -2.32 -21.04
CA SER A 137 -6.88 -2.84 -19.89
C SER A 137 -5.44 -3.15 -20.30
N ASP A 138 -4.62 -3.59 -19.34
CA ASP A 138 -3.23 -3.98 -19.61
C ASP A 138 -3.14 -5.02 -20.74
N THR A 139 -3.94 -6.08 -20.65
CA THR A 139 -4.01 -7.14 -21.67
C THR A 139 -5.39 -7.19 -22.33
N GLU A 140 -5.44 -7.69 -23.59
CA GLU A 140 -6.73 -7.96 -24.25
C GLU A 140 -7.57 -8.97 -23.47
N THR A 141 -6.94 -9.99 -22.89
CA THR A 141 -7.62 -11.00 -22.07
C THR A 141 -8.32 -10.37 -20.86
N GLN A 142 -7.69 -9.42 -20.19
CA GLN A 142 -8.29 -8.70 -19.07
C GLN A 142 -9.46 -7.82 -19.52
N ALA A 143 -9.30 -7.08 -20.61
CA ALA A 143 -10.36 -6.25 -21.17
C ALA A 143 -11.55 -7.10 -21.64
N VAL A 144 -11.29 -8.25 -22.25
CA VAL A 144 -12.32 -9.24 -22.64
C VAL A 144 -13.03 -9.80 -21.41
N GLY A 145 -12.32 -10.05 -20.31
CA GLY A 145 -12.94 -10.51 -19.05
C GLY A 145 -14.00 -9.54 -18.52
N PHE A 146 -13.77 -8.22 -18.61
CA PHE A 146 -14.81 -7.23 -18.28
C PHE A 146 -15.99 -7.27 -19.27
N LEU A 147 -15.69 -7.42 -20.56
CA LEU A 147 -16.73 -7.51 -21.57
C LEU A 147 -17.57 -8.79 -21.41
N ASP A 148 -16.95 -9.92 -21.07
CA ASP A 148 -17.66 -11.19 -20.83
C ASP A 148 -18.54 -11.10 -19.57
N ALA A 149 -18.09 -10.43 -18.49
CA ALA A 149 -18.94 -10.15 -17.35
C ALA A 149 -20.17 -9.31 -17.74
N ILE A 150 -19.98 -8.27 -18.58
CA ILE A 150 -21.09 -7.47 -19.11
C ILE A 150 -22.03 -8.32 -19.99
N LYS A 151 -21.49 -9.21 -20.82
CA LYS A 151 -22.29 -10.11 -21.68
C LYS A 151 -23.14 -11.06 -20.84
N SER A 152 -22.57 -11.69 -19.82
CA SER A 152 -23.31 -12.58 -18.92
C SER A 152 -24.49 -11.86 -18.27
N GLU A 153 -24.30 -10.61 -17.84
CA GLU A 153 -25.42 -9.81 -17.31
C GLU A 153 -26.49 -9.48 -18.35
N LEU A 154 -26.09 -9.22 -19.57
CA LEU A 154 -27.01 -8.92 -20.68
C LEU A 154 -27.77 -10.15 -21.18
N GLU A 155 -27.20 -11.34 -21.05
CA GLU A 155 -27.76 -12.60 -21.53
C GLU A 155 -28.58 -13.34 -20.46
N GLU A 156 -28.16 -13.30 -19.18
CA GLU A 156 -28.67 -14.17 -18.14
C GLU A 156 -29.42 -13.44 -17.02
N ASN A 157 -29.21 -12.11 -16.85
CA ASN A 157 -29.82 -11.38 -15.78
C ASN A 157 -31.30 -11.11 -16.05
N SER A 158 -32.17 -11.87 -15.37
CA SER A 158 -33.63 -11.81 -15.56
C SER A 158 -34.24 -10.42 -15.33
N ARG A 159 -33.64 -9.56 -14.50
CA ARG A 159 -34.11 -8.20 -14.28
C ARG A 159 -33.74 -7.28 -15.45
N ILE A 160 -32.53 -7.43 -15.97
CA ILE A 160 -32.08 -6.70 -17.16
C ILE A 160 -32.91 -7.13 -18.36
N LEU A 161 -33.12 -8.43 -18.56
CA LEU A 161 -33.96 -8.93 -19.64
C LEU A 161 -35.41 -8.45 -19.53
N ARG A 162 -35.98 -8.39 -18.33
CA ARG A 162 -37.35 -7.88 -18.12
C ARG A 162 -37.48 -6.40 -18.47
N ASP A 163 -36.55 -5.56 -18.03
CA ASP A 163 -36.69 -4.11 -18.08
C ASP A 163 -36.10 -3.49 -19.34
N PHE A 164 -35.10 -4.12 -19.94
CA PHE A 164 -34.40 -3.65 -21.15
C PHE A 164 -34.62 -4.55 -22.37
N GLY A 165 -35.24 -5.72 -22.19
CA GLY A 165 -35.40 -6.72 -23.24
C GLY A 165 -34.09 -7.44 -23.61
N GLU A 166 -34.17 -8.31 -24.61
CA GLU A 166 -33.00 -9.01 -25.16
C GLU A 166 -32.03 -8.01 -25.80
N GLN A 167 -30.77 -8.05 -25.33
CA GLN A 167 -29.75 -7.10 -25.77
C GLN A 167 -28.83 -7.60 -26.88
N PRO A 168 -28.61 -8.90 -27.12
CA PRO A 168 -27.79 -9.36 -28.22
C PRO A 168 -28.27 -8.79 -29.55
N GLY A 169 -27.46 -7.94 -30.17
CA GLY A 169 -27.76 -7.37 -31.48
C GLY A 169 -27.54 -8.39 -32.59
N LYS A 170 -28.33 -8.28 -33.67
CA LYS A 170 -28.29 -9.22 -34.82
C LYS A 170 -26.94 -9.23 -35.57
N LYS A 171 -26.05 -8.25 -35.38
CA LYS A 171 -24.88 -8.04 -36.25
C LYS A 171 -23.53 -8.39 -35.57
N THR A 172 -23.34 -8.11 -34.32
CA THR A 172 -22.01 -8.26 -33.67
C THR A 172 -22.16 -8.71 -32.22
N TRP A 173 -21.76 -9.94 -31.94
CA TRP A 173 -21.68 -10.49 -30.58
C TRP A 173 -20.46 -11.41 -30.51
N LYS A 174 -19.28 -10.78 -30.42
CA LYS A 174 -17.96 -11.44 -30.48
C LYS A 174 -17.28 -11.39 -29.12
N THR A 175 -16.19 -12.10 -28.98
CA THR A 175 -15.39 -12.14 -27.75
C THR A 175 -14.91 -10.74 -27.33
N SER A 176 -14.42 -9.93 -28.26
CA SER A 176 -13.86 -8.60 -27.95
C SER A 176 -14.73 -7.43 -28.44
N SER A 177 -15.96 -7.69 -28.94
CA SER A 177 -16.83 -6.64 -29.48
C SER A 177 -18.28 -7.07 -29.46
N ILE A 178 -19.16 -6.24 -28.87
CA ILE A 178 -20.62 -6.45 -28.87
C ILE A 178 -21.35 -5.20 -29.35
N LEU A 179 -22.50 -5.43 -29.96
CA LEU A 179 -23.45 -4.38 -30.35
C LEU A 179 -24.82 -4.70 -29.75
N LEU A 180 -25.27 -3.85 -28.82
CA LEU A 180 -26.57 -4.00 -28.14
C LEU A 180 -27.72 -3.68 -29.10
N ALA A 181 -28.93 -4.13 -28.74
CA ALA A 181 -30.14 -3.87 -29.49
C ALA A 181 -30.45 -2.36 -29.66
N ASN A 182 -30.07 -1.54 -28.67
CA ASN A 182 -30.21 -0.08 -28.74
C ASN A 182 -29.13 0.62 -29.60
N GLY A 183 -28.21 -0.14 -30.24
CA GLY A 183 -27.13 0.37 -31.08
C GLY A 183 -25.88 0.81 -30.31
N CYS A 184 -25.81 0.62 -29.02
CA CYS A 184 -24.59 0.84 -28.27
C CYS A 184 -23.57 -0.27 -28.58
N ARG A 185 -22.34 0.13 -28.92
CA ARG A 185 -21.22 -0.78 -29.15
C ARG A 185 -20.26 -0.75 -27.96
N ILE A 186 -19.76 -1.92 -27.55
CA ILE A 186 -18.69 -2.04 -26.57
C ILE A 186 -17.58 -2.89 -27.16
N ASP A 187 -16.37 -2.35 -27.22
CA ASP A 187 -15.16 -3.06 -27.65
C ASP A 187 -14.19 -3.19 -26.49
N ALA A 188 -13.55 -4.36 -26.36
CA ALA A 188 -12.47 -4.65 -25.43
C ALA A 188 -11.11 -4.64 -26.15
N VAL A 189 -10.09 -4.02 -25.53
CA VAL A 189 -8.79 -3.79 -26.15
C VAL A 189 -7.68 -3.87 -25.12
N GLY A 190 -6.59 -4.52 -25.47
CA GLY A 190 -5.36 -4.52 -24.66
C GLY A 190 -4.48 -3.29 -24.90
N SER A 191 -3.65 -3.00 -23.92
CA SER A 191 -2.61 -1.97 -24.00
C SER A 191 -1.68 -2.21 -25.20
N GLY A 192 -1.20 -1.14 -25.80
CA GLY A 192 -0.32 -1.20 -26.98
C GLY A 192 -0.99 -1.51 -28.33
N GLN A 193 -2.26 -1.91 -28.34
CA GLN A 193 -2.96 -2.24 -29.59
C GLN A 193 -3.29 -1.01 -30.44
N LYS A 194 -3.58 -1.24 -31.75
CA LYS A 194 -3.99 -0.19 -32.69
C LYS A 194 -5.43 0.25 -32.40
N LEU A 195 -5.60 1.50 -32.01
CA LEU A 195 -6.90 2.10 -31.70
C LEU A 195 -7.42 3.03 -32.79
N ARG A 196 -6.51 3.59 -33.60
CA ARG A 196 -6.87 4.55 -34.65
C ARG A 196 -7.80 3.92 -35.70
N GLY A 197 -8.83 4.66 -36.08
CA GLY A 197 -9.78 4.23 -37.09
C GLY A 197 -10.96 3.40 -36.60
N ARG A 198 -11.03 3.09 -35.28
CA ARG A 198 -12.21 2.40 -34.74
C ARG A 198 -13.44 3.29 -34.82
N ARG A 199 -14.52 2.73 -35.32
CA ARG A 199 -15.81 3.41 -35.51
C ARG A 199 -16.98 2.47 -35.27
N ASN A 200 -18.10 3.04 -34.86
CA ASN A 200 -19.42 2.43 -34.89
C ASN A 200 -20.24 3.28 -35.86
N HIS A 201 -20.35 2.83 -37.09
CA HIS A 201 -20.85 3.63 -38.22
C HIS A 201 -20.05 4.94 -38.39
N GLU A 202 -20.69 6.09 -38.32
CA GLU A 202 -20.09 7.43 -38.42
C GLU A 202 -19.40 7.88 -37.11
N ARG A 203 -19.64 7.19 -35.97
CA ARG A 203 -19.24 7.65 -34.64
C ARG A 203 -17.90 7.05 -34.20
N ARG A 204 -17.09 7.86 -33.56
CA ARG A 204 -15.92 7.43 -32.79
C ARG A 204 -16.35 7.05 -31.35
N PRO A 205 -15.51 6.36 -30.59
CA PRO A 205 -15.79 6.14 -29.16
C PRO A 205 -16.17 7.44 -28.46
N ASP A 206 -17.29 7.43 -27.76
CA ASP A 206 -17.76 8.54 -26.93
C ASP A 206 -17.46 8.33 -25.43
N LEU A 207 -17.00 7.11 -25.07
CA LEU A 207 -16.43 6.79 -23.77
C LEU A 207 -15.24 5.84 -23.94
N ILE A 208 -14.10 6.21 -23.33
CA ILE A 208 -12.92 5.37 -23.24
C ILE A 208 -12.62 5.14 -21.77
N LEU A 209 -12.74 3.89 -21.33
CA LEU A 209 -12.42 3.43 -19.98
C LEU A 209 -11.09 2.71 -20.00
N CYS A 210 -10.09 3.28 -19.36
CA CYS A 210 -8.78 2.68 -19.15
C CYS A 210 -8.73 2.14 -17.71
N ASP A 211 -8.79 0.83 -17.55
CA ASP A 211 -8.82 0.16 -16.25
C ASP A 211 -7.58 -0.72 -16.08
N ASP A 212 -6.75 -0.35 -15.09
CA ASP A 212 -5.48 -1.01 -14.79
C ASP A 212 -4.68 -1.31 -16.08
N ILE A 213 -4.36 -0.26 -16.85
CA ILE A 213 -3.64 -0.38 -18.15
C ILE A 213 -2.12 -0.55 -17.99
N GLU A 214 -1.65 -0.60 -16.76
CA GLU A 214 -0.26 -0.82 -16.37
C GLU A 214 -0.15 -2.07 -15.52
N ASN A 215 0.98 -2.76 -15.62
CA ASN A 215 1.37 -3.88 -14.78
C ASN A 215 2.78 -3.68 -14.22
N ASP A 216 3.20 -4.53 -13.27
CA ASP A 216 4.50 -4.44 -12.61
C ASP A 216 5.69 -4.58 -13.59
N GLU A 217 5.55 -5.41 -14.63
CA GLU A 217 6.57 -5.52 -15.68
C GLU A 217 6.64 -4.25 -16.53
N GLY A 218 5.48 -3.72 -16.94
CA GLY A 218 5.36 -2.53 -17.80
C GLY A 218 5.85 -1.24 -17.16
N VAL A 219 5.91 -1.17 -15.81
CA VAL A 219 6.42 0.00 -15.10
C VAL A 219 7.88 -0.12 -14.65
N ARG A 220 8.53 -1.26 -14.91
CA ARG A 220 9.85 -1.58 -14.38
C ARG A 220 10.96 -0.69 -14.94
N THR A 221 10.94 -0.38 -16.23
CA THR A 221 11.96 0.47 -16.85
C THR A 221 11.37 1.79 -17.34
N ALA A 222 12.18 2.86 -17.35
CA ALA A 222 11.77 4.16 -17.87
C ALA A 222 11.30 4.06 -19.34
N GLU A 223 11.98 3.24 -20.16
CA GLU A 223 11.62 3.03 -21.56
C GLU A 223 10.21 2.43 -21.71
N GLN A 224 9.87 1.42 -20.89
CA GLN A 224 8.53 0.82 -20.90
C GLN A 224 7.46 1.83 -20.49
N ARG A 225 7.70 2.59 -19.43
CA ARG A 225 6.78 3.65 -18.96
C ARG A 225 6.59 4.73 -20.03
N ASP A 226 7.65 5.19 -20.68
CA ASP A 226 7.59 6.20 -21.75
C ASP A 226 6.88 5.68 -23.00
N LYS A 227 7.11 4.42 -23.36
CA LYS A 227 6.41 3.76 -24.49
C LYS A 227 4.90 3.70 -24.25
N LEU A 228 4.49 3.31 -23.03
CA LEU A 228 3.08 3.26 -22.67
C LEU A 228 2.47 4.66 -22.63
N ALA A 229 3.16 5.64 -22.05
CA ALA A 229 2.71 7.02 -22.03
C ALA A 229 2.57 7.59 -23.45
N ALA A 230 3.53 7.32 -24.32
CA ALA A 230 3.45 7.73 -25.72
C ALA A 230 2.26 7.09 -26.45
N TRP A 231 2.00 5.82 -26.21
CA TRP A 231 0.82 5.14 -26.77
C TRP A 231 -0.49 5.73 -26.23
N PHE A 232 -0.58 5.97 -24.92
CA PHE A 232 -1.76 6.57 -24.31
C PHE A 232 -2.08 7.94 -24.92
N TYR A 233 -1.12 8.86 -24.95
CA TYR A 233 -1.36 10.20 -25.48
C TYR A 233 -1.54 10.23 -27.02
N LYS A 234 -0.82 9.39 -27.76
CA LYS A 234 -0.84 9.40 -29.24
C LYS A 234 -1.91 8.50 -29.85
N ALA A 235 -2.34 7.43 -29.16
CA ALA A 235 -3.35 6.51 -29.66
C ALA A 235 -4.67 6.60 -28.89
N VAL A 236 -4.68 6.40 -27.56
CA VAL A 236 -5.91 6.40 -26.74
C VAL A 236 -6.59 7.77 -26.78
N CYS A 237 -5.86 8.82 -26.39
CA CYS A 237 -6.41 10.19 -26.35
C CYS A 237 -6.80 10.75 -27.73
N LYS A 238 -6.38 10.12 -28.82
CA LYS A 238 -6.68 10.53 -30.20
C LYS A 238 -7.64 9.59 -30.92
N SER A 239 -8.10 8.51 -30.30
CA SER A 239 -9.05 7.56 -30.89
C SER A 239 -10.49 8.05 -30.84
N GLY A 240 -10.80 8.92 -29.89
CA GLY A 240 -12.09 9.58 -29.75
C GLY A 240 -12.24 10.86 -30.58
N ASP A 241 -13.22 11.67 -30.21
CA ASP A 241 -13.52 12.98 -30.76
C ASP A 241 -13.62 14.03 -29.65
N ARG A 242 -13.93 15.29 -29.95
CA ARG A 242 -14.08 16.37 -28.98
C ARG A 242 -15.10 16.09 -27.88
N TYR A 243 -16.09 15.23 -28.14
CA TYR A 243 -17.14 14.82 -27.21
C TYR A 243 -16.80 13.57 -26.38
N THR A 244 -15.63 12.97 -26.60
CA THR A 244 -15.25 11.71 -25.93
C THR A 244 -14.82 11.94 -24.50
N ASP A 245 -15.47 11.22 -23.58
CA ASP A 245 -15.00 11.13 -22.20
C ASP A 245 -13.91 10.07 -22.08
N ILE A 246 -12.82 10.43 -21.43
CA ILE A 246 -11.71 9.51 -21.13
C ILE A 246 -11.60 9.38 -19.62
N LEU A 247 -11.77 8.16 -19.13
CA LEU A 247 -11.63 7.82 -17.73
C LEU A 247 -10.51 6.81 -17.55
N MET A 248 -9.50 7.17 -16.79
CA MET A 248 -8.45 6.26 -16.35
C MET A 248 -8.67 5.92 -14.89
N ILE A 249 -8.68 4.62 -14.58
CA ILE A 249 -8.77 4.12 -13.22
C ILE A 249 -7.72 3.03 -13.02
N GLY A 250 -7.09 3.01 -11.84
CA GLY A 250 -6.06 2.02 -11.56
C GLY A 250 -5.48 2.16 -10.17
N THR A 251 -4.38 1.44 -9.97
CA THR A 251 -3.52 1.52 -8.78
C THR A 251 -2.17 2.11 -9.21
N VAL A 252 -1.57 2.96 -8.39
CA VAL A 252 -0.27 3.59 -8.71
C VAL A 252 0.85 2.62 -8.37
N LEU A 253 1.36 1.90 -9.37
CA LEU A 253 2.38 0.87 -9.19
C LEU A 253 3.81 1.43 -9.06
N HIS A 254 4.06 2.60 -9.64
CA HIS A 254 5.37 3.25 -9.63
C HIS A 254 5.21 4.78 -9.59
N HIS A 255 6.11 5.50 -8.91
CA HIS A 255 6.06 6.96 -8.78
C HIS A 255 6.03 7.70 -10.13
N ASP A 256 6.62 7.13 -11.16
CA ASP A 256 6.68 7.63 -12.54
C ASP A 256 5.85 6.77 -13.52
N ALA A 257 4.87 6.00 -13.05
CA ALA A 257 3.92 5.27 -13.86
C ALA A 257 3.02 6.21 -14.66
N LEU A 258 2.40 5.74 -15.72
CA LEU A 258 1.49 6.54 -16.54
C LEU A 258 0.36 7.12 -15.70
N LEU A 259 -0.28 6.31 -14.82
CA LEU A 259 -1.34 6.81 -13.94
C LEU A 259 -0.82 7.93 -13.03
N ALA A 260 0.37 7.77 -12.43
CA ALA A 260 0.99 8.81 -11.60
C ALA A 260 1.22 10.12 -12.37
N ARG A 261 1.67 10.03 -13.63
CA ARG A 261 1.84 11.19 -14.53
C ARG A 261 0.51 11.83 -14.88
N VAL A 262 -0.53 11.02 -15.16
CA VAL A 262 -1.87 11.50 -15.52
C VAL A 262 -2.56 12.16 -14.33
N LEU A 263 -2.39 11.65 -13.11
CA LEU A 263 -2.92 12.26 -11.88
C LEU A 263 -2.36 13.68 -11.63
N LYS A 264 -1.14 13.94 -12.08
CA LYS A 264 -0.48 15.26 -11.99
C LYS A 264 -0.79 16.16 -13.20
N ASN A 265 -1.41 15.63 -14.25
CA ASN A 265 -1.67 16.38 -15.46
C ASN A 265 -2.88 17.32 -15.28
N PRO A 266 -2.72 18.65 -15.44
CA PRO A 266 -3.82 19.60 -15.26
C PRO A 266 -4.97 19.42 -16.26
N GLY A 267 -4.75 18.70 -17.37
CA GLY A 267 -5.79 18.35 -18.33
C GLY A 267 -6.73 17.24 -17.86
N PHE A 268 -6.51 16.66 -16.69
CA PHE A 268 -7.34 15.63 -16.08
C PHE A 268 -7.88 16.10 -14.73
N GLN A 269 -9.13 15.76 -14.43
CA GLN A 269 -9.64 15.84 -13.08
C GLN A 269 -9.23 14.57 -12.34
N SER A 270 -8.41 14.74 -11.30
CA SER A 270 -7.78 13.62 -10.60
C SER A 270 -8.37 13.40 -9.21
N ARG A 271 -8.44 12.13 -8.79
CA ARG A 271 -8.76 11.69 -7.43
C ARG A 271 -7.84 10.55 -7.03
N THR A 272 -7.37 10.58 -5.78
CA THR A 272 -6.56 9.49 -5.20
C THR A 272 -7.18 9.07 -3.89
N TYR A 273 -7.41 7.76 -3.74
CA TYR A 273 -7.94 7.13 -2.54
C TYR A 273 -6.87 6.23 -1.91
N ARG A 274 -6.89 6.13 -0.60
CA ARG A 274 -5.98 5.30 0.20
C ARG A 274 -6.81 4.35 1.06
N ALA A 275 -6.36 3.11 1.24
CA ALA A 275 -7.06 2.14 2.07
C ALA A 275 -7.11 2.57 3.54
N ILE A 276 -6.04 3.21 4.04
CA ILE A 276 -5.99 3.83 5.36
C ILE A 276 -6.13 5.35 5.18
N LEU A 277 -7.15 5.92 5.79
CA LEU A 277 -7.43 7.36 5.78
C LEU A 277 -6.75 8.07 6.97
N SER A 278 -6.67 7.40 8.10
CA SER A 278 -5.88 7.81 9.27
C SER A 278 -5.44 6.58 10.05
N ASP A 279 -4.21 6.61 10.55
CA ASP A 279 -3.66 5.55 11.38
C ASP A 279 -4.20 5.62 12.81
N SER A 280 -4.10 4.49 13.51
CA SER A 280 -4.39 4.43 14.94
C SER A 280 -3.37 5.23 15.74
N THR A 281 -3.82 5.83 16.82
CA THR A 281 -2.99 6.55 17.77
C THR A 281 -2.53 5.68 18.95
N SER A 282 -2.90 4.40 18.97
CA SER A 282 -2.58 3.49 20.06
C SER A 282 -1.17 2.90 19.93
N PRO A 283 -0.31 2.97 20.98
CA PRO A 283 1.01 2.35 20.96
C PRO A 283 0.95 0.81 21.06
N LEU A 284 -0.20 0.24 21.39
CA LEU A 284 -0.37 -1.22 21.50
C LEU A 284 -0.18 -1.96 20.17
N TRP A 285 -0.13 -1.24 19.05
CA TRP A 285 0.20 -1.83 17.76
C TRP A 285 1.64 -2.31 17.67
N ASP A 286 2.56 -1.70 18.40
CA ASP A 286 3.95 -2.15 18.47
C ASP A 286 4.08 -3.46 19.26
N ASP A 287 3.32 -3.59 20.38
CA ASP A 287 3.23 -4.83 21.14
C ASP A 287 2.60 -5.94 20.30
N TRP A 288 1.54 -5.63 19.56
CA TRP A 288 0.88 -6.55 18.65
C TRP A 288 1.83 -7.01 17.53
N GLU A 289 2.59 -6.11 16.95
CA GLU A 289 3.55 -6.42 15.87
C GLU A 289 4.65 -7.35 16.38
N ARG A 290 5.19 -7.10 17.58
CA ARG A 290 6.16 -8.01 18.22
C ARG A 290 5.59 -9.40 18.44
N LEU A 291 4.33 -9.50 18.87
CA LEU A 291 3.64 -10.79 19.02
C LEU A 291 3.42 -11.49 17.68
N TYR A 292 3.02 -10.73 16.64
CA TYR A 292 2.74 -11.26 15.31
C TYR A 292 4.01 -11.74 14.60
N THR A 293 5.11 -11.03 14.75
CA THR A 293 6.40 -11.33 14.10
C THR A 293 7.30 -12.29 14.92
N GLY A 294 6.96 -12.57 16.16
CA GLY A 294 7.75 -13.40 17.07
C GLY A 294 7.82 -14.86 16.66
N LEU A 295 8.87 -15.25 15.92
CA LEU A 295 9.07 -16.59 15.37
C LEU A 295 9.22 -17.71 16.42
N ALA A 296 9.50 -17.37 17.68
CA ALA A 296 9.60 -18.33 18.77
C ALA A 296 8.24 -18.91 19.20
N ASP A 297 7.14 -18.22 18.94
CA ASP A 297 5.78 -18.70 19.21
C ASP A 297 5.15 -19.29 17.93
N PRO A 298 4.96 -20.62 17.83
CA PRO A 298 4.31 -21.24 16.67
C PRO A 298 2.83 -20.84 16.52
N LYS A 299 2.23 -20.23 17.56
CA LYS A 299 0.85 -19.73 17.58
C LYS A 299 0.78 -18.19 17.52
N ARG A 300 1.86 -17.52 17.12
CA ARG A 300 2.01 -16.05 17.11
C ARG A 300 0.81 -15.29 16.54
N GLU A 301 0.27 -15.74 15.41
CA GLU A 301 -0.90 -15.10 14.79
C GLU A 301 -2.15 -15.16 15.69
N ARG A 302 -2.38 -16.30 16.32
CA ARG A 302 -3.48 -16.47 17.26
C ARG A 302 -3.26 -15.67 18.55
N THR A 303 -2.04 -15.61 19.04
CA THR A 303 -1.64 -14.81 20.21
C THR A 303 -1.83 -13.32 19.92
N ALA A 304 -1.36 -12.84 18.77
CA ALA A 304 -1.53 -11.46 18.33
C ALA A 304 -3.01 -11.10 18.10
N HIS A 305 -3.80 -12.00 17.49
CA HIS A 305 -5.23 -11.78 17.31
C HIS A 305 -5.98 -11.70 18.66
N ALA A 306 -5.65 -12.58 19.63
CA ALA A 306 -6.24 -12.54 20.96
C ALA A 306 -5.86 -11.25 21.70
N PHE A 307 -4.63 -10.76 21.55
CA PHE A 307 -4.17 -9.48 22.07
C PHE A 307 -4.98 -8.32 21.50
N PHE A 308 -5.10 -8.25 20.17
CA PHE A 308 -5.92 -7.24 19.48
C PHE A 308 -7.37 -7.27 19.97
N TYR A 309 -7.98 -8.46 20.09
CA TYR A 309 -9.39 -8.56 20.50
C TYR A 309 -9.62 -8.05 21.91
N ARG A 310 -8.66 -8.31 22.81
CA ARG A 310 -8.69 -7.82 24.21
C ARG A 310 -8.60 -6.29 24.29
N HIS A 311 -7.79 -5.67 23.43
CA HIS A 311 -7.50 -4.23 23.44
C HIS A 311 -8.14 -3.48 22.28
N ARG A 312 -9.10 -4.09 21.58
CA ARG A 312 -9.66 -3.62 20.31
C ARG A 312 -10.09 -2.15 20.33
N LYS A 313 -10.79 -1.72 21.39
CA LYS A 313 -11.31 -0.34 21.47
C LYS A 313 -10.16 0.68 21.50
N GLU A 314 -9.13 0.41 22.29
CA GLU A 314 -7.97 1.27 22.40
C GLU A 314 -7.11 1.24 21.13
N MET A 315 -6.86 0.03 20.60
CA MET A 315 -6.05 -0.16 19.39
C MET A 315 -6.70 0.44 18.13
N LEU A 316 -7.99 0.65 18.09
CA LEU A 316 -8.68 1.29 16.96
C LEU A 316 -8.88 2.80 17.14
N THR A 317 -8.40 3.40 18.23
CA THR A 317 -8.52 4.83 18.48
C THR A 317 -7.80 5.63 17.36
N GLY A 318 -8.53 6.54 16.71
CA GLY A 318 -8.00 7.35 15.59
C GLY A 318 -7.96 6.66 14.24
N ALA A 319 -8.05 5.33 14.19
CA ALA A 319 -8.00 4.58 12.94
C ALA A 319 -9.24 4.82 12.08
N ARG A 320 -9.02 5.13 10.79
CA ARG A 320 -10.07 5.22 9.78
C ARG A 320 -9.62 4.54 8.50
N VAL A 321 -10.48 3.73 7.93
CA VAL A 321 -10.20 3.01 6.67
C VAL A 321 -11.25 3.35 5.62
N LEU A 322 -10.90 3.14 4.36
CA LEU A 322 -11.71 3.51 3.21
C LEU A 322 -12.99 2.65 3.11
N TRP A 323 -12.88 1.35 3.40
CA TRP A 323 -14.00 0.40 3.32
C TRP A 323 -13.95 -0.62 4.48
N PRO A 324 -14.46 -0.23 5.66
CA PRO A 324 -14.34 -1.05 6.88
C PRO A 324 -15.10 -2.38 6.81
N GLU A 325 -16.17 -2.46 6.01
CA GLU A 325 -16.97 -3.69 5.85
C GLU A 325 -16.26 -4.75 5.01
N LYS A 326 -15.23 -4.38 4.26
CA LYS A 326 -14.44 -5.28 3.43
C LYS A 326 -13.08 -5.59 4.02
N LEU A 327 -12.35 -4.55 4.42
CA LEU A 327 -11.01 -4.64 5.02
C LEU A 327 -10.96 -3.76 6.26
N SER A 328 -10.92 -4.40 7.43
CA SER A 328 -10.76 -3.69 8.69
C SER A 328 -9.34 -3.10 8.80
N TYR A 329 -9.14 -2.19 9.73
CA TYR A 329 -7.80 -1.67 10.02
C TYR A 329 -6.85 -2.79 10.48
N TYR A 330 -7.37 -3.81 11.18
CA TYR A 330 -6.59 -5.00 11.56
C TYR A 330 -6.11 -5.77 10.33
N ASP A 331 -6.99 -6.04 9.37
CA ASP A 331 -6.64 -6.77 8.14
C ASP A 331 -5.57 -6.02 7.36
N LEU A 332 -5.67 -4.69 7.27
CA LEU A 332 -4.68 -3.84 6.60
C LEU A 332 -3.32 -3.85 7.32
N ARG A 333 -3.30 -3.91 8.67
CA ARG A 333 -2.06 -4.06 9.44
C ARG A 333 -1.41 -5.43 9.22
N VAL A 334 -2.21 -6.50 9.18
CA VAL A 334 -1.72 -7.85 8.85
C VAL A 334 -1.14 -7.89 7.43
N MET A 335 -1.87 -7.34 6.46
CA MET A 335 -1.45 -7.27 5.06
C MET A 335 -0.12 -6.51 4.91
N ARG A 336 0.02 -5.36 5.60
CA ARG A 336 1.23 -4.55 5.60
C ARG A 336 2.47 -5.33 6.06
N LEU A 337 2.33 -6.17 7.09
CA LEU A 337 3.43 -7.04 7.56
C LEU A 337 3.69 -8.23 6.65
N ALA A 338 2.63 -8.82 6.07
CA ALA A 338 2.75 -10.01 5.24
C ALA A 338 3.33 -9.71 3.85
N GLU A 339 2.93 -8.61 3.23
CA GLU A 339 3.31 -8.22 1.87
C GLU A 339 4.53 -7.29 1.83
N GLY A 340 4.85 -6.66 2.97
CA GLY A 340 5.91 -5.68 3.10
C GLY A 340 5.47 -4.25 2.79
N GLU A 341 6.22 -3.28 3.32
CA GLU A 341 5.85 -1.87 3.27
C GLU A 341 5.77 -1.33 1.86
N SER A 342 6.74 -1.63 1.00
CA SER A 342 6.79 -1.10 -0.38
C SER A 342 5.58 -1.52 -1.21
N ALA A 343 5.19 -2.79 -1.14
CA ALA A 343 3.99 -3.30 -1.82
C ALA A 343 2.73 -2.65 -1.24
N PHE A 344 2.65 -2.54 0.09
CA PHE A 344 1.51 -1.91 0.76
C PHE A 344 1.37 -0.42 0.42
N GLN A 345 2.47 0.33 0.38
CA GLN A 345 2.49 1.74 -0.03
C GLN A 345 1.95 1.92 -1.45
N SER A 346 2.39 1.09 -2.38
CA SER A 346 1.94 1.13 -3.76
C SER A 346 0.48 0.68 -3.89
N GLU A 347 0.16 -0.53 -3.46
CA GLU A 347 -1.11 -1.20 -3.74
C GLU A 347 -2.28 -0.68 -2.90
N MET A 348 -2.02 -0.32 -1.64
CA MET A 348 -3.06 0.09 -0.69
C MET A 348 -3.09 1.60 -0.47
N LEU A 349 -1.96 2.29 -0.55
CA LEU A 349 -1.92 3.74 -0.29
C LEU A 349 -1.76 4.59 -1.56
N ASN A 350 -1.51 3.98 -2.72
CA ASN A 350 -1.22 4.69 -3.98
C ASN A 350 -0.05 5.67 -3.85
N GLN A 351 0.97 5.29 -3.06
CA GLN A 351 2.16 6.07 -2.75
C GLN A 351 3.44 5.24 -2.93
N PRO A 352 3.74 4.77 -4.15
CA PRO A 352 4.97 4.01 -4.38
C PRO A 352 6.21 4.87 -4.11
N VAL A 353 7.16 4.30 -3.38
CA VAL A 353 8.47 4.89 -3.15
C VAL A 353 9.30 4.76 -4.43
N ASN A 354 10.05 5.79 -4.78
CA ASN A 354 10.99 5.74 -5.89
C ASN A 354 12.35 5.17 -5.43
N PRO A 355 12.76 3.97 -5.86
CA PRO A 355 14.04 3.41 -5.48
C PRO A 355 15.25 4.22 -5.98
N ASP A 356 15.09 4.98 -7.09
CA ASP A 356 16.18 5.80 -7.65
C ASP A 356 16.47 7.04 -6.79
N ASP A 357 15.51 7.46 -5.98
CA ASP A 357 15.66 8.57 -5.03
C ASP A 357 16.18 8.08 -3.66
N CYS A 358 16.32 6.75 -3.48
CA CYS A 358 16.81 6.16 -2.25
C CYS A 358 18.34 6.05 -2.25
N LEU A 359 18.96 6.36 -1.10
CA LEU A 359 20.42 6.34 -0.96
C LEU A 359 21.02 4.92 -0.86
N PHE A 360 20.23 3.94 -0.43
CA PHE A 360 20.70 2.58 -0.19
C PHE A 360 19.94 1.55 -1.03
N SER A 361 20.68 0.79 -1.85
CA SER A 361 20.08 -0.33 -2.59
C SER A 361 20.03 -1.58 -1.70
N PRO A 362 18.90 -2.31 -1.66
CA PRO A 362 18.81 -3.59 -0.94
C PRO A 362 19.86 -4.61 -1.35
N GLN A 363 20.39 -4.52 -2.57
CA GLN A 363 21.46 -5.38 -3.10
C GLN A 363 22.81 -5.18 -2.39
N TRP A 364 23.02 -4.08 -1.70
CA TRP A 364 24.24 -3.79 -0.95
C TRP A 364 24.23 -4.38 0.44
N PHE A 365 23.05 -4.76 0.98
CA PHE A 365 22.93 -5.33 2.31
C PHE A 365 23.57 -6.70 2.37
N ARG A 366 24.59 -6.83 3.20
CA ARG A 366 25.26 -8.09 3.50
C ARG A 366 24.85 -8.57 4.88
N PHE A 367 24.67 -9.87 4.99
CA PHE A 367 24.14 -10.48 6.19
C PHE A 367 25.19 -11.37 6.85
N TYR A 368 25.15 -11.42 8.16
CA TYR A 368 25.94 -12.35 8.96
C TYR A 368 25.02 -13.31 9.72
N ASN A 369 25.55 -14.48 10.07
CA ASN A 369 24.90 -15.43 10.95
C ASN A 369 25.46 -15.27 12.37
N PRO A 370 24.64 -14.88 13.39
CA PRO A 370 25.13 -14.72 14.75
C PRO A 370 25.73 -15.98 15.36
N ALA A 371 25.31 -17.17 14.90
CA ALA A 371 25.82 -18.44 15.41
C ALA A 371 27.28 -18.72 14.97
N GLU A 372 27.78 -18.03 13.95
CA GLU A 372 29.14 -18.18 13.45
C GLU A 372 30.15 -17.22 14.10
N LEU A 373 29.67 -16.32 14.98
CA LEU A 373 30.49 -15.28 15.61
C LEU A 373 30.47 -15.42 17.13
N ASP A 374 31.64 -15.49 17.74
CA ASP A 374 31.78 -15.39 19.19
C ASP A 374 31.94 -13.92 19.62
N PHE A 375 30.85 -13.27 19.94
CA PHE A 375 30.82 -11.89 20.43
C PHE A 375 31.45 -11.72 21.84
N ARG A 376 31.85 -12.80 22.52
CA ARG A 376 32.61 -12.76 23.77
C ARG A 376 34.10 -12.54 23.50
N ALA A 377 34.55 -12.72 22.28
CA ALA A 377 35.94 -12.54 21.91
C ALA A 377 36.44 -11.10 22.23
N PRO A 378 37.69 -10.92 22.74
CA PRO A 378 38.22 -9.62 23.17
C PRO A 378 38.27 -8.55 22.10
N ARG A 379 38.29 -8.96 20.83
CA ARG A 379 38.33 -8.04 19.69
C ARG A 379 37.05 -7.22 19.50
N PHE A 380 35.89 -7.69 19.99
CA PHE A 380 34.64 -6.97 19.83
C PHE A 380 34.48 -5.84 20.84
N ARG A 381 34.08 -4.67 20.34
CA ARG A 381 33.68 -3.49 21.11
C ARG A 381 32.26 -3.11 20.74
N PHE A 382 31.47 -2.70 21.73
CA PHE A 382 30.05 -2.42 21.54
C PHE A 382 29.77 -0.93 21.62
N TYR A 383 29.10 -0.41 20.61
CA TYR A 383 28.71 0.99 20.50
C TYR A 383 27.20 1.06 20.33
N GLY A 384 26.55 1.81 21.21
CA GLY A 384 25.11 2.04 21.14
C GLY A 384 24.78 3.47 20.80
N TYR A 385 23.67 3.69 20.14
CA TYR A 385 23.12 5.02 19.89
C TYR A 385 21.61 5.00 20.02
N CYS A 386 21.05 6.05 20.61
CA CYS A 386 19.62 6.27 20.70
C CYS A 386 19.27 7.57 19.97
N ASP A 387 18.39 7.45 18.96
CA ASP A 387 17.63 8.56 18.40
C ASP A 387 16.25 8.58 19.08
N PRO A 388 16.02 9.49 20.05
CA PRO A 388 14.79 9.49 20.82
C PRO A 388 13.72 10.32 20.12
N SER A 389 12.57 9.75 19.77
CA SER A 389 11.39 10.51 19.41
C SER A 389 10.71 11.05 20.67
N LEU A 390 10.58 12.37 20.77
CA LEU A 390 9.93 13.07 21.90
C LEU A 390 8.48 13.48 21.61
N GLY A 391 7.86 12.94 20.57
CA GLY A 391 6.50 13.26 20.18
C GLY A 391 5.47 12.87 21.24
N LYS A 392 4.59 13.82 21.61
CA LYS A 392 3.48 13.60 22.57
C LYS A 392 2.26 12.93 21.93
N SER A 393 2.30 12.60 20.63
CA SER A 393 1.20 11.97 19.91
C SER A 393 1.59 10.58 19.41
N ALA A 394 0.62 9.70 19.26
CA ALA A 394 0.79 8.37 18.68
C ALA A 394 1.11 8.40 17.17
N GLN A 395 1.22 9.59 16.59
CA GLN A 395 1.74 9.84 15.23
C GLN A 395 3.22 10.24 15.24
N SER A 396 3.89 10.23 16.41
CA SER A 396 5.31 10.55 16.51
C SER A 396 6.17 9.45 15.91
N ASP A 397 7.37 9.84 15.47
CA ASP A 397 8.38 8.97 14.90
C ASP A 397 8.82 7.86 15.86
N TYR A 398 9.52 6.88 15.36
CA TYR A 398 10.09 5.82 16.17
C TYR A 398 11.20 6.36 17.08
N SER A 399 11.34 5.79 18.27
CA SER A 399 12.60 5.89 19.01
C SER A 399 13.45 4.71 18.61
N ALA A 400 14.61 4.97 18.01
CA ALA A 400 15.51 3.93 17.55
C ALA A 400 16.69 3.76 18.52
N ILE A 401 16.96 2.52 18.94
CA ILE A 401 18.15 2.15 19.69
C ILE A 401 18.92 1.13 18.87
N VAL A 402 20.08 1.53 18.34
CA VAL A 402 20.93 0.65 17.55
C VAL A 402 22.22 0.32 18.30
N THR A 403 22.59 -0.96 18.31
CA THR A 403 23.83 -1.48 18.88
C THR A 403 24.71 -2.06 17.79
N LEU A 404 25.94 -1.58 17.68
CA LEU A 404 26.98 -2.12 16.81
C LEU A 404 28.00 -2.92 17.64
N ALA A 405 28.33 -4.13 17.18
CA ALA A 405 29.51 -4.86 17.58
C ALA A 405 30.61 -4.61 16.52
N VAL A 406 31.69 -3.96 16.90
CA VAL A 406 32.81 -3.65 16.00
C VAL A 406 33.98 -4.56 16.27
N ASP A 407 34.42 -5.28 15.28
CA ASP A 407 35.61 -6.10 15.31
C ASP A 407 36.85 -5.18 15.22
N GLY A 408 37.68 -5.19 16.27
CA GLY A 408 38.88 -4.35 16.34
C GLY A 408 39.97 -4.74 15.37
N ASP A 409 39.99 -5.98 14.86
CA ASP A 409 41.01 -6.49 13.95
C ASP A 409 40.66 -6.12 12.49
N SER A 410 39.41 -6.28 12.08
CA SER A 410 38.95 -6.02 10.70
C SER A 410 38.30 -4.64 10.51
N GLY A 411 37.86 -3.98 11.56
CA GLY A 411 37.05 -2.75 11.51
C GLY A 411 35.60 -2.97 11.06
N THR A 412 35.21 -4.22 10.84
CA THR A 412 33.86 -4.59 10.42
C THR A 412 32.87 -4.34 11.56
N ALA A 413 31.77 -3.69 11.24
CA ALA A 413 30.67 -3.42 12.17
C ALA A 413 29.51 -4.39 11.90
N TYR A 414 29.08 -5.07 12.92
CA TYR A 414 27.92 -5.95 12.90
C TYR A 414 26.77 -5.25 13.62
N VAL A 415 25.63 -5.09 12.98
CA VAL A 415 24.42 -4.58 13.64
C VAL A 415 23.93 -5.65 14.60
N TYR A 416 24.40 -5.58 15.84
CA TYR A 416 24.14 -6.58 16.88
C TYR A 416 22.67 -6.58 17.30
N ASP A 417 22.10 -5.37 17.47
CA ASP A 417 20.70 -5.16 17.81
C ASP A 417 20.18 -3.87 17.16
N ALA A 418 18.93 -3.88 16.72
CA ALA A 418 18.23 -2.72 16.16
C ALA A 418 16.79 -2.73 16.65
N ASP A 419 16.51 -1.92 17.66
CA ASP A 419 15.20 -1.79 18.29
C ASP A 419 14.57 -0.46 17.90
N LEU A 420 13.69 -0.52 16.92
CA LEU A 420 12.92 0.60 16.41
C LEU A 420 11.48 0.44 16.89
N SER A 421 11.06 1.20 17.88
CA SER A 421 9.69 1.14 18.41
C SER A 421 9.20 2.51 18.87
N ARG A 422 7.88 2.70 18.81
CA ARG A 422 7.23 3.90 19.35
C ARG A 422 7.10 3.74 20.85
N ARG A 423 7.76 4.60 21.63
CA ARG A 423 7.80 4.46 23.08
C ARG A 423 7.74 5.80 23.79
N HIS A 424 7.17 5.80 24.99
CA HIS A 424 7.21 6.98 25.86
C HIS A 424 8.65 7.26 26.31
N PRO A 425 9.07 8.52 26.49
CA PRO A 425 10.43 8.87 26.93
C PRO A 425 10.92 8.12 28.17
N ASP A 426 10.04 7.85 29.13
CA ASP A 426 10.41 7.11 30.35
C ASP A 426 10.78 5.64 30.05
N ARG A 427 10.21 5.05 28.99
CA ARG A 427 10.54 3.69 28.54
C ARG A 427 11.90 3.63 27.85
N ILE A 428 12.31 4.69 27.16
CA ILE A 428 13.60 4.75 26.46
C ILE A 428 14.74 4.47 27.45
N ILE A 429 14.70 5.09 28.63
CA ILE A 429 15.74 4.93 29.65
C ILE A 429 15.79 3.49 30.16
N SER A 430 14.63 2.92 30.52
CA SER A 430 14.57 1.54 31.00
C SER A 430 15.04 0.55 29.96
N ASP A 431 14.66 0.75 28.69
CA ASP A 431 15.03 -0.12 27.58
C ASP A 431 16.54 -0.05 27.28
N ILE A 432 17.16 1.13 27.34
CA ILE A 432 18.62 1.28 27.21
C ILE A 432 19.35 0.53 28.33
N LEU A 433 18.90 0.66 29.57
CA LEU A 433 19.51 -0.05 30.72
C LEU A 433 19.31 -1.56 30.63
N GLU A 434 18.18 -2.01 30.12
CA GLU A 434 17.94 -3.43 29.89
C GLU A 434 18.85 -3.98 28.80
N LYS A 435 19.05 -3.25 27.69
CA LYS A 435 20.01 -3.62 26.64
C LYS A 435 21.44 -3.71 27.17
N GLU A 436 21.87 -2.78 28.00
CA GLU A 436 23.19 -2.86 28.65
C GLU A 436 23.32 -4.13 29.52
N ARG A 437 22.26 -4.49 30.30
CA ARG A 437 22.26 -5.73 31.11
C ARG A 437 22.30 -6.97 30.24
N LEU A 438 21.50 -6.99 29.18
CA LEU A 438 21.46 -8.08 28.19
C LEU A 438 22.81 -8.27 27.52
N LEU A 439 23.40 -7.19 27.05
CA LEU A 439 24.69 -7.18 26.39
C LEU A 439 25.79 -7.75 27.33
N ARG A 440 25.83 -7.31 28.62
CA ARG A 440 26.77 -7.85 29.60
C ARG A 440 26.55 -9.34 29.87
N ARG A 441 25.32 -9.79 29.95
CA ARG A 441 24.97 -11.19 30.17
C ARG A 441 25.42 -12.07 28.98
N GLU A 442 25.20 -11.61 27.77
CA GLU A 442 25.47 -12.39 26.58
C GLU A 442 26.95 -12.39 26.16
N THR A 443 27.61 -11.24 26.27
CA THR A 443 28.97 -11.04 25.78
C THR A 443 30.03 -10.92 26.88
N GLY A 444 29.62 -10.80 28.11
CA GLY A 444 30.52 -10.51 29.26
C GLY A 444 30.98 -9.05 29.33
N ARG A 445 30.49 -8.18 28.44
CA ARG A 445 30.89 -6.76 28.33
C ARG A 445 29.69 -5.88 28.12
N GLY A 446 29.77 -4.63 28.59
CA GLY A 446 28.82 -3.59 28.30
C GLY A 446 29.22 -2.73 27.11
N TYR A 447 28.48 -1.66 26.90
CA TYR A 447 28.84 -0.68 25.89
C TYR A 447 30.21 -0.07 26.17
N THR A 448 31.02 0.03 25.12
CA THR A 448 32.26 0.81 25.13
C THR A 448 31.93 2.30 25.16
N LEU A 449 30.89 2.68 24.40
CA LEU A 449 30.35 4.04 24.37
C LEU A 449 28.88 3.98 23.96
N PHE A 450 28.05 4.77 24.59
CA PHE A 450 26.65 4.93 24.25
C PHE A 450 26.33 6.40 23.95
N GLY A 451 25.82 6.68 22.75
CA GLY A 451 25.41 8.02 22.33
C GLY A 451 23.93 8.24 22.49
N ALA A 452 23.58 9.45 22.87
CA ALA A 452 22.21 9.93 22.80
C ALA A 452 22.21 11.29 22.15
N GLU A 453 21.27 11.53 21.22
CA GLU A 453 21.11 12.83 20.61
C GLU A 453 20.73 13.88 21.68
N THR A 454 21.32 15.07 21.62
CA THR A 454 21.16 16.13 22.63
C THR A 454 20.62 17.44 22.07
N ASN A 455 19.88 17.42 20.97
CA ASN A 455 19.26 18.60 20.41
C ASN A 455 18.07 19.09 21.26
N GLN A 456 17.96 20.41 21.48
CA GLN A 456 16.89 21.10 22.22
C GLN A 456 16.56 20.57 23.63
N PHE A 457 15.64 19.60 23.79
CA PHE A 457 15.22 19.08 25.09
C PHE A 457 15.90 17.74 25.50
N GLN A 458 16.70 17.17 24.63
CA GLN A 458 17.27 15.83 24.80
C GLN A 458 18.51 15.81 25.73
N TRP A 459 19.07 16.96 26.12
CA TRP A 459 20.09 17.03 27.16
C TRP A 459 19.58 16.41 28.48
N PHE A 460 18.29 16.51 28.76
CA PHE A 460 17.65 15.89 29.93
C PHE A 460 17.73 14.36 29.89
N LEU A 461 17.58 13.75 28.72
CA LEU A 461 17.70 12.30 28.58
C LEU A 461 19.09 11.79 29.03
N LYS A 462 20.16 12.48 28.61
CA LYS A 462 21.53 12.13 29.01
C LYS A 462 21.71 12.17 30.54
N GLU A 463 21.26 13.23 31.19
CA GLU A 463 21.39 13.38 32.64
C GLU A 463 20.54 12.34 33.37
N GLN A 464 19.32 12.14 32.96
CA GLN A 464 18.43 11.16 33.58
C GLN A 464 18.94 9.73 33.38
N LEU A 465 19.43 9.40 32.16
CA LEU A 465 20.03 8.09 31.88
C LEU A 465 21.27 7.85 32.73
N ALA A 466 22.13 8.84 32.90
CA ALA A 466 23.30 8.73 33.79
C ALA A 466 22.88 8.50 35.27
N ARG A 467 21.86 9.21 35.73
CA ARG A 467 21.33 9.07 37.09
C ARG A 467 20.71 7.70 37.33
N GLU A 468 19.86 7.24 36.41
CA GLU A 468 19.20 5.93 36.54
C GLU A 468 20.20 4.78 36.34
N SER A 469 21.22 4.94 35.51
CA SER A 469 22.33 4.00 35.35
C SER A 469 23.10 3.84 36.69
N ALA A 470 23.43 4.94 37.34
CA ALA A 470 24.11 4.93 38.66
C ALA A 470 23.24 4.25 39.75
N LYS A 471 21.94 4.56 39.81
CA LYS A 471 20.99 3.92 40.74
C LYS A 471 20.88 2.40 40.50
N ALA A 472 20.95 1.98 39.23
CA ALA A 472 20.89 0.57 38.85
C ALA A 472 22.22 -0.19 39.09
N GLY A 473 23.26 0.50 39.58
CA GLY A 473 24.61 -0.08 39.73
C GLY A 473 25.27 -0.45 38.40
N LEU A 474 24.85 0.18 37.33
CA LEU A 474 25.40 -0.02 35.98
C LEU A 474 26.31 1.17 35.65
N TYR A 475 27.49 0.88 35.13
CA TYR A 475 28.32 1.91 34.50
C TYR A 475 28.02 1.93 32.98
N LEU A 476 27.30 2.95 32.53
CA LEU A 476 27.01 3.19 31.10
C LEU A 476 27.81 4.42 30.66
N PRO A 477 28.79 4.28 29.77
CA PRO A 477 29.60 5.40 29.28
C PRO A 477 28.81 6.23 28.27
N ILE A 478 28.09 7.23 28.76
CA ILE A 478 27.15 8.02 27.98
C ILE A 478 27.83 9.25 27.38
N GLN A 479 27.72 9.42 26.09
CA GLN A 479 28.13 10.62 25.35
C GLN A 479 26.92 11.32 24.74
N GLY A 480 26.74 12.60 25.07
CA GLY A 480 25.79 13.45 24.34
C GLY A 480 26.36 13.79 22.96
N VAL A 481 25.59 13.56 21.92
CA VAL A 481 25.96 13.89 20.55
C VAL A 481 25.04 15.00 20.05
N ARG A 482 25.64 16.12 19.62
CA ARG A 482 24.91 17.23 19.02
C ARG A 482 25.01 17.10 17.51
N ALA A 483 23.89 16.85 16.86
CA ALA A 483 23.81 16.84 15.41
C ALA A 483 23.82 18.31 14.91
N THR A 484 24.83 18.69 14.15
CA THR A 484 24.99 20.04 13.54
C THR A 484 24.90 19.99 12.03
N GLU A 485 25.07 18.81 11.44
CA GLU A 485 25.02 18.60 10.00
C GLU A 485 23.61 18.16 9.56
N ASP A 486 23.31 18.36 8.28
CA ASP A 486 22.09 17.88 7.67
C ASP A 486 21.95 16.36 7.85
N LYS A 487 20.76 15.90 8.22
CA LYS A 487 20.46 14.48 8.51
C LYS A 487 20.74 13.60 7.31
N THR A 488 20.33 14.04 6.12
CA THR A 488 20.52 13.28 4.89
C THR A 488 22.00 13.06 4.59
N LEU A 489 22.81 14.10 4.72
CA LEU A 489 24.28 14.00 4.51
C LEU A 489 24.96 13.08 5.54
N ARG A 490 24.51 13.14 6.80
CA ARG A 490 25.04 12.24 7.84
C ARG A 490 24.76 10.78 7.50
N VAL A 491 23.49 10.45 7.23
CA VAL A 491 23.08 9.08 6.89
C VAL A 491 23.71 8.62 5.57
N GLU A 492 23.88 9.51 4.57
CA GLU A 492 24.59 9.21 3.32
C GLU A 492 26.02 8.72 3.57
N SER A 493 26.68 9.18 4.65
CA SER A 493 28.02 8.75 5.03
C SER A 493 28.17 7.25 5.33
N LEU A 494 27.05 6.54 5.57
CA LEU A 494 26.99 5.09 5.72
C LEU A 494 27.10 4.33 4.38
N GLN A 495 26.82 5.02 3.26
CA GLN A 495 26.73 4.37 1.94
C GLN A 495 27.99 3.60 1.56
N PRO A 496 29.21 4.14 1.69
CA PRO A 496 30.43 3.38 1.40
C PRO A 496 30.60 2.14 2.28
N ASP A 497 30.29 2.26 3.58
CA ASP A 497 30.45 1.16 4.53
C ASP A 497 29.46 0.00 4.22
N ILE A 498 28.22 0.33 3.91
CA ILE A 498 27.19 -0.66 3.57
C ILE A 498 27.51 -1.30 2.21
N ARG A 499 27.82 -0.49 1.20
CA ARG A 499 28.11 -0.97 -0.15
C ARG A 499 29.34 -1.90 -0.20
N ASN A 500 30.38 -1.58 0.56
CA ASN A 500 31.62 -2.34 0.61
C ASN A 500 31.59 -3.50 1.62
N GLY A 501 30.51 -3.66 2.39
CA GLY A 501 30.34 -4.74 3.37
C GLY A 501 31.13 -4.54 4.66
N TYR A 502 31.41 -3.30 5.03
CA TYR A 502 31.96 -2.95 6.36
C TYR A 502 30.88 -2.84 7.44
N ILE A 503 29.62 -2.79 7.04
CA ILE A 503 28.46 -2.93 7.93
C ILE A 503 27.68 -4.17 7.49
N LEU A 504 27.48 -5.11 8.43
CA LEU A 504 26.73 -6.34 8.21
C LEU A 504 25.50 -6.37 9.11
N PHE A 505 24.41 -6.88 8.56
CA PHE A 505 23.09 -6.91 9.17
C PHE A 505 22.65 -8.32 9.54
N ARG A 506 21.67 -8.43 10.42
CA ARG A 506 20.93 -9.67 10.61
C ARG A 506 19.67 -9.65 9.73
N ARG A 507 19.24 -10.82 9.24
CA ARG A 507 18.05 -10.91 8.38
C ARG A 507 16.74 -10.56 9.08
N ASP A 508 16.69 -10.66 10.38
CA ASP A 508 15.52 -10.35 11.23
C ASP A 508 15.37 -8.86 11.56
N GLN A 509 16.33 -8.01 11.21
CA GLN A 509 16.28 -6.56 11.40
C GLN A 509 15.46 -5.87 10.29
N THR A 510 14.25 -6.38 10.05
CA THR A 510 13.44 -6.01 8.87
C THR A 510 13.09 -4.53 8.82
N LEU A 511 12.75 -3.93 9.96
CA LEU A 511 12.35 -2.51 10.00
C LEU A 511 13.52 -1.55 9.74
N LEU A 512 14.72 -1.85 10.28
CA LEU A 512 15.92 -1.05 9.97
C LEU A 512 16.29 -1.15 8.49
N LEU A 513 16.30 -2.37 7.94
CA LEU A 513 16.63 -2.61 6.52
C LEU A 513 15.63 -1.92 5.60
N GLN A 514 14.37 -1.92 5.97
CA GLN A 514 13.33 -1.22 5.25
C GLN A 514 13.55 0.30 5.27
N GLN A 515 13.73 0.91 6.47
CA GLN A 515 13.97 2.35 6.58
C GLN A 515 15.23 2.77 5.79
N LEU A 516 16.30 1.96 5.81
CA LEU A 516 17.49 2.19 4.97
C LEU A 516 17.14 2.13 3.48
N SER A 517 16.39 1.12 3.02
CA SER A 517 16.06 0.96 1.59
C SER A 517 15.14 2.06 1.06
N GLU A 518 14.40 2.73 1.93
CA GLU A 518 13.47 3.81 1.59
C GLU A 518 14.05 5.21 1.85
N PHE A 519 15.19 5.31 2.52
CA PHE A 519 15.80 6.60 2.88
C PHE A 519 16.35 7.34 1.65
N PRO A 520 16.11 8.67 1.47
CA PRO A 520 15.42 9.59 2.38
C PRO A 520 13.90 9.70 2.13
N MET A 521 13.33 8.94 1.21
CA MET A 521 11.95 9.06 0.73
C MET A 521 10.94 8.35 1.65
N GLY A 522 11.40 7.51 2.58
CA GLY A 522 10.55 6.76 3.51
C GLY A 522 9.81 7.66 4.50
N ALA A 523 8.73 7.14 5.08
CA ALA A 523 7.95 7.85 6.10
C ALA A 523 8.70 8.01 7.44
N HIS A 524 9.69 7.17 7.68
CA HIS A 524 10.49 7.12 8.91
C HIS A 524 11.97 6.91 8.58
N ASP A 525 12.83 7.55 9.34
CA ASP A 525 14.28 7.58 9.14
C ASP A 525 15.10 7.48 10.44
N ASP A 526 14.42 7.14 11.55
CA ASP A 526 15.03 7.08 12.89
C ASP A 526 16.07 5.96 13.00
N GLY A 527 15.83 4.81 12.35
CA GLY A 527 16.77 3.69 12.29
C GLY A 527 18.08 4.02 11.57
N PRO A 528 18.02 4.53 10.34
CA PRO A 528 19.19 5.07 9.64
C PRO A 528 20.00 6.08 10.43
N ASP A 529 19.34 7.03 11.11
CA ASP A 529 19.99 8.05 11.92
C ASP A 529 20.67 7.44 13.16
N ALA A 530 19.99 6.52 13.87
CA ALA A 530 20.59 5.81 15.00
C ALA A 530 21.77 4.92 14.58
N LEU A 531 21.71 4.30 13.41
CA LEU A 531 22.82 3.50 12.86
C LEU A 531 24.01 4.39 12.53
N GLU A 532 23.79 5.55 11.91
CA GLU A 532 24.85 6.53 11.64
C GLU A 532 25.49 7.01 12.94
N GLY A 533 24.69 7.40 13.92
CA GLY A 533 25.18 7.83 15.24
C GLY A 533 26.06 6.76 15.90
N ALA A 534 25.63 5.50 15.91
CA ALA A 534 26.41 4.38 16.45
C ALA A 534 27.72 4.16 15.66
N ARG A 535 27.68 4.27 14.32
CA ARG A 535 28.88 4.13 13.48
C ARG A 535 29.87 5.28 13.68
N THR A 536 29.39 6.49 13.80
CA THR A 536 30.22 7.67 14.08
C THR A 536 30.92 7.57 15.45
N LEU A 537 30.22 7.08 16.48
CA LEU A 537 30.82 6.80 17.78
C LEU A 537 31.92 5.73 17.69
N ALA A 538 31.67 4.67 16.94
CA ALA A 538 32.63 3.60 16.73
C ALA A 538 33.92 4.10 16.05
N ARG A 539 33.80 4.96 15.04
CA ARG A 539 34.95 5.58 14.36
C ARG A 539 35.76 6.47 15.31
N LYS A 540 35.09 7.29 16.15
CA LYS A 540 35.76 8.13 17.15
C LYS A 540 36.45 7.32 18.24
N GLY A 541 35.83 6.23 18.70
CA GLY A 541 36.40 5.35 19.73
C GLY A 541 37.54 4.46 19.23
N SER A 542 37.75 4.35 17.91
CA SER A 542 38.84 3.59 17.28
C SER A 542 40.04 4.46 16.89
N ALA A 543 39.93 5.78 17.00
CA ALA A 543 41.08 6.66 16.77
C ALA A 543 42.16 6.41 17.81
N PRO A 544 43.46 6.24 17.45
CA PRO A 544 44.51 6.11 18.42
C PRO A 544 44.55 7.39 19.29
N LEU A 545 44.66 7.21 20.61
CA LEU A 545 44.88 8.30 21.55
C LEU A 545 46.11 9.07 21.10
N ASN A 546 45.92 10.27 20.59
CA ASN A 546 47.01 11.15 20.23
C ASN A 546 47.64 11.69 21.54
N LEU A 547 48.61 10.96 22.09
CA LEU A 547 49.35 11.31 23.31
C LEU A 547 50.29 12.53 23.14
N ALA A 548 50.26 13.19 21.96
CA ALA A 548 51.12 14.34 21.66
C ALA A 548 50.79 15.66 22.39
N GLY A 549 49.84 15.64 23.36
CA GLY A 549 49.39 16.81 24.13
C GLY A 549 49.66 16.75 25.64
N LEU A 550 50.28 15.69 26.15
CA LEU A 550 50.71 15.62 27.56
C LEU A 550 52.14 16.09 27.67
N HIS A 551 52.37 17.38 27.72
CA HIS A 551 53.57 17.95 28.32
C HIS A 551 53.45 17.79 29.83
N LEU A 552 54.32 16.93 30.40
CA LEU A 552 54.66 16.85 31.84
C LEU A 552 55.31 18.18 32.26
#